data_f1a878ef1fa2c25bb78948a5bcb0cfed
#
_entry.id   f1a878ef1fa2c25bb78948a5bcb0cfed
#
_cell.length_a   1.000
_cell.length_b   1.000
_cell.length_c   1.000
_cell.angle_alpha   90.00
_cell.angle_beta   90.00
_cell.angle_gamma   90.00
#
_symmetry.space_group_name_H-M   'P 1'
#
loop_
_entity.id
_entity.type
_entity.pdbx_description
1 polymer ?
#
loop_
_entity_poly.entity_id
_entity_poly.type
_entity_poly.pdbx_seq_one_letter_code
_entity_poly.pdbx_strand_id
1 'polypeptide(L)'
;MVPNEKKGRDYKFEFIRVLAIFLVVGSHSLNVLQPDGTAFKDFCIKLISTCFVTCNALFFFISGKFALQKKVEDGEYTNYYSKKFFHVIFPVLVYMVIYTIYDVWSKTHSLEGIGKTIIDNIIFNYNAGHHFWFMYVIVGHLMLAPFMAKILVGLSRREAMIFVGIGILYNTAYAYTPLFTQVPVAWVYPLGLWAIYFYLGGCYDKIIQTDRDRKIILILGTAGLIIIFLKMYFSSYQSFICDLMPSFTFFSLMVYQILQKFHTDNKKIQSFIIFLGKRAFGVYLFHIIVIWEVLPSLSFTTTYPNVISLFAVMVIVFIISIIVSYLIELILLAPIQKQGVYLIKKTFSGKQPD
;
A
#
# COMPACT_ATOMS: atom_id res chain seq x y z
N MET A 1 12.68 -28.70 24.26
CA MET A 1 11.78 -27.93 23.38
C MET A 1 11.70 -26.52 23.96
N VAL A 2 12.32 -25.54 23.32
CA VAL A 2 12.24 -24.14 23.75
C VAL A 2 10.84 -23.63 23.31
N PRO A 3 10.06 -23.00 24.21
CA PRO A 3 8.75 -22.47 23.85
C PRO A 3 8.91 -21.47 22.71
N ASN A 4 8.12 -21.64 21.66
CA ASN A 4 8.08 -20.76 20.50
C ASN A 4 7.49 -19.42 20.98
N GLU A 5 8.33 -18.52 21.47
CA GLU A 5 7.93 -17.15 21.77
C GLU A 5 7.25 -16.58 20.53
N LYS A 6 5.97 -16.22 20.65
CA LYS A 6 5.26 -15.47 19.62
C LYS A 6 6.08 -14.22 19.35
N LYS A 7 6.89 -14.24 18.30
CA LYS A 7 7.69 -13.09 17.86
C LYS A 7 6.75 -11.91 17.73
N GLY A 8 6.88 -10.93 18.62
CA GLY A 8 6.08 -9.70 18.60
C GLY A 8 6.24 -8.99 17.26
N ARG A 9 5.33 -8.07 16.94
CA ARG A 9 5.47 -7.25 15.72
C ARG A 9 6.76 -6.46 15.76
N ASP A 10 7.53 -6.48 14.68
CA ASP A 10 8.75 -5.69 14.55
C ASP A 10 8.39 -4.21 14.26
N TYR A 11 8.71 -3.34 15.22
CA TYR A 11 8.40 -1.91 15.14
C TYR A 11 9.04 -1.22 13.91
N LYS A 12 10.13 -1.74 13.35
CA LYS A 12 10.76 -1.17 12.15
C LYS A 12 9.85 -1.27 10.93
N PHE A 13 9.23 -2.43 10.71
CA PHE A 13 8.29 -2.61 9.61
C PHE A 13 6.95 -1.91 9.88
N GLU A 14 6.54 -1.82 11.15
CA GLU A 14 5.38 -1.00 11.50
C GLU A 14 5.64 0.49 11.25
N PHE A 15 6.87 0.98 11.50
CA PHE A 15 7.28 2.34 11.16
C PHE A 15 7.17 2.62 9.66
N ILE A 16 7.69 1.71 8.81
CA ILE A 16 7.56 1.86 7.34
C ILE A 16 6.08 1.86 6.94
N ARG A 17 5.24 1.04 7.56
CA ARG A 17 3.79 0.99 7.29
C ARG A 17 3.09 2.29 7.68
N VAL A 18 3.43 2.85 8.85
CA VAL A 18 2.90 4.15 9.32
C VAL A 18 3.31 5.27 8.39
N LEU A 19 4.58 5.31 7.98
CA LEU A 19 5.05 6.31 7.04
C LEU A 19 4.35 6.15 5.68
N ALA A 20 4.24 4.93 5.15
CA ALA A 20 3.59 4.68 3.87
C ALA A 20 2.14 5.17 3.87
N ILE A 21 1.35 4.88 4.94
CA ILE A 21 -0.03 5.39 5.00
C ILE A 21 -0.08 6.91 5.18
N PHE A 22 0.85 7.50 5.90
CA PHE A 22 0.94 8.95 6.02
C PHE A 22 1.23 9.62 4.68
N LEU A 23 2.10 9.02 3.84
CA LEU A 23 2.35 9.46 2.47
C LEU A 23 1.13 9.26 1.55
N VAL A 24 0.32 8.20 1.75
CA VAL A 24 -0.95 8.01 1.01
C VAL A 24 -1.90 9.16 1.33
N VAL A 25 -2.10 9.49 2.60
CA VAL A 25 -2.93 10.64 2.99
C VAL A 25 -2.41 11.92 2.34
N GLY A 26 -1.09 12.12 2.35
CA GLY A 26 -0.44 13.26 1.71
C GLY A 26 -0.68 13.31 0.20
N SER A 27 -0.57 12.19 -0.51
CA SER A 27 -0.78 12.14 -1.96
C SER A 27 -2.21 12.52 -2.36
N HIS A 28 -3.19 12.17 -1.54
CA HIS A 28 -4.59 12.54 -1.76
C HIS A 28 -4.97 13.93 -1.22
N SER A 29 -4.08 14.59 -0.48
CA SER A 29 -4.27 15.95 0.05
C SER A 29 -3.45 17.01 -0.69
N LEU A 30 -2.75 16.65 -1.79
CA LEU A 30 -1.86 17.57 -2.52
C LEU A 30 -2.56 18.80 -3.09
N ASN A 31 -3.88 18.75 -3.30
CA ASN A 31 -4.67 19.89 -3.74
C ASN A 31 -4.66 21.07 -2.76
N VAL A 32 -4.21 20.89 -1.51
CA VAL A 32 -3.92 21.96 -0.55
C VAL A 32 -2.78 22.86 -1.05
N LEU A 33 -1.83 22.30 -1.80
CA LEU A 33 -0.70 23.02 -2.37
C LEU A 33 -1.10 23.62 -3.73
N GLN A 34 -1.84 24.73 -3.70
CA GLN A 34 -2.21 25.40 -4.96
C GLN A 34 -0.99 26.10 -5.57
N PRO A 35 -0.71 25.88 -6.88
CA PRO A 35 0.32 26.65 -7.59
C PRO A 35 -0.02 28.13 -7.55
N ASP A 36 0.99 28.98 -7.35
CA ASP A 36 0.86 30.45 -7.41
C ASP A 36 1.64 31.06 -8.59
N GLY A 37 2.14 30.18 -9.47
CA GLY A 37 2.95 30.56 -10.64
C GLY A 37 4.41 30.89 -10.33
N THR A 38 4.85 30.76 -9.06
CA THR A 38 6.28 30.91 -8.76
C THR A 38 7.04 29.62 -9.01
N ALA A 39 8.17 29.71 -9.73
CA ALA A 39 8.99 28.53 -10.04
C ALA A 39 9.46 27.77 -8.79
N PHE A 40 9.72 28.48 -7.70
CA PHE A 40 10.15 27.85 -6.45
C PHE A 40 9.04 27.00 -5.81
N LYS A 41 7.80 27.51 -5.77
CA LYS A 41 6.67 26.77 -5.21
C LYS A 41 6.34 25.56 -6.07
N ASP A 42 6.33 25.70 -7.38
CA ASP A 42 6.12 24.60 -8.32
C ASP A 42 7.19 23.51 -8.16
N PHE A 43 8.45 23.91 -7.97
CA PHE A 43 9.55 22.99 -7.65
C PHE A 43 9.26 22.22 -6.35
N CYS A 44 8.87 22.90 -5.28
CA CYS A 44 8.57 22.26 -4.00
C CYS A 44 7.38 21.29 -4.09
N ILE A 45 6.31 21.68 -4.81
CA ILE A 45 5.13 20.82 -5.01
C ILE A 45 5.52 19.54 -5.75
N LYS A 46 6.29 19.66 -6.84
CA LYS A 46 6.75 18.50 -7.63
C LYS A 46 7.68 17.60 -6.82
N LEU A 47 8.58 18.16 -6.02
CA LEU A 47 9.47 17.38 -5.16
C LEU A 47 8.69 16.59 -4.09
N ILE A 48 7.74 17.23 -3.41
CA ILE A 48 6.88 16.59 -2.41
C ILE A 48 6.05 15.48 -3.07
N SER A 49 5.43 15.76 -4.23
CA SER A 49 4.67 14.78 -4.99
C SER A 49 5.53 13.57 -5.36
N THR A 50 6.78 13.81 -5.80
CA THR A 50 7.73 12.74 -6.14
C THR A 50 8.02 11.82 -4.94
N CYS A 51 8.12 12.38 -3.73
CA CYS A 51 8.31 11.58 -2.52
C CYS A 51 7.04 10.78 -2.16
N PHE A 52 5.87 11.40 -2.28
CA PHE A 52 4.61 10.78 -1.87
C PHE A 52 4.22 9.55 -2.70
N VAL A 53 4.53 9.52 -4.00
CA VAL A 53 4.19 8.39 -4.87
C VAL A 53 4.86 7.07 -4.44
N THR A 54 5.92 7.09 -3.62
CA THR A 54 6.56 5.87 -3.10
C THR A 54 5.67 5.06 -2.15
N CYS A 55 4.57 5.63 -1.64
CA CYS A 55 3.70 5.02 -0.65
C CYS A 55 3.21 3.61 -1.05
N ASN A 56 2.73 3.45 -2.27
CA ASN A 56 2.21 2.17 -2.77
C ASN A 56 3.30 1.10 -2.82
N ALA A 57 4.48 1.45 -3.36
CA ALA A 57 5.61 0.54 -3.45
C ALA A 57 6.05 0.05 -2.04
N LEU A 58 6.07 0.93 -1.04
CA LEU A 58 6.40 0.58 0.34
C LEU A 58 5.41 -0.44 0.93
N PHE A 59 4.12 -0.29 0.66
CA PHE A 59 3.12 -1.27 1.09
C PHE A 59 3.31 -2.62 0.41
N PHE A 60 3.59 -2.63 -0.90
CA PHE A 60 3.87 -3.87 -1.62
C PHE A 60 5.13 -4.55 -1.09
N PHE A 61 6.22 -3.82 -0.86
CA PHE A 61 7.46 -4.38 -0.30
C PHE A 61 7.23 -5.05 1.05
N ILE A 62 6.55 -4.37 1.98
CA ILE A 62 6.24 -4.94 3.30
C ILE A 62 5.34 -6.18 3.15
N SER A 63 4.32 -6.10 2.32
CA SER A 63 3.38 -7.20 2.13
C SER A 63 4.07 -8.43 1.55
N GLY A 64 4.92 -8.23 0.54
CA GLY A 64 5.74 -9.29 -0.05
C GLY A 64 6.74 -9.89 0.93
N LYS A 65 7.42 -9.03 1.70
CA LYS A 65 8.34 -9.47 2.75
C LYS A 65 7.69 -10.48 3.71
N PHE A 66 6.49 -10.19 4.20
CA PHE A 66 5.83 -11.07 5.16
C PHE A 66 5.07 -12.24 4.53
N ALA A 67 4.60 -12.09 3.29
CA ALA A 67 3.81 -13.12 2.64
C ALA A 67 4.66 -14.20 1.94
N LEU A 68 5.89 -13.87 1.52
CA LEU A 68 6.69 -14.72 0.62
C LEU A 68 7.92 -15.35 1.28
N GLN A 69 8.23 -15.03 2.54
CA GLN A 69 9.43 -15.55 3.21
C GLN A 69 9.26 -16.94 3.82
N LYS A 70 8.03 -17.37 4.05
CA LYS A 70 7.73 -18.67 4.67
C LYS A 70 6.75 -19.45 3.82
N LYS A 71 7.07 -20.72 3.58
CA LYS A 71 6.12 -21.65 2.95
C LYS A 71 4.91 -21.88 3.87
N VAL A 72 3.76 -22.02 3.26
CA VAL A 72 2.56 -22.54 3.92
C VAL A 72 2.59 -24.05 3.77
N GLU A 73 2.60 -24.77 4.88
CA GLU A 73 2.60 -26.24 4.90
C GLU A 73 1.23 -26.82 4.51
N ASP A 74 1.25 -28.06 4.05
CA ASP A 74 0.01 -28.77 3.70
C ASP A 74 -0.93 -28.83 4.91
N GLY A 75 -2.10 -28.63 4.95
CA GLY A 75 -3.00 -28.53 6.12
C GLY A 75 -3.09 -27.12 6.76
N GLU A 76 -2.18 -26.18 6.45
CA GLU A 76 -2.26 -24.80 6.94
C GLU A 76 -3.01 -23.85 5.98
N TYR A 77 -3.35 -24.29 4.77
CA TYR A 77 -4.01 -23.46 3.75
C TYR A 77 -5.36 -22.91 4.22
N THR A 78 -6.19 -23.74 4.84
CA THR A 78 -7.50 -23.29 5.37
C THR A 78 -7.32 -22.15 6.36
N ASN A 79 -6.37 -22.29 7.30
CA ASN A 79 -6.06 -21.25 8.28
C ASN A 79 -5.47 -19.99 7.63
N TYR A 80 -4.63 -20.14 6.59
CA TYR A 80 -4.07 -19.02 5.83
C TYR A 80 -5.18 -18.22 5.14
N TYR A 81 -6.01 -18.88 4.32
CA TYR A 81 -7.05 -18.22 3.55
C TYR A 81 -8.17 -17.67 4.43
N SER A 82 -8.54 -18.37 5.50
CA SER A 82 -9.50 -17.85 6.49
C SER A 82 -9.01 -16.56 7.12
N LYS A 83 -7.74 -16.50 7.52
CA LYS A 83 -7.15 -15.27 8.08
C LYS A 83 -7.12 -14.15 7.04
N LYS A 84 -6.76 -14.44 5.77
CA LYS A 84 -6.76 -13.43 4.72
C LYS A 84 -8.16 -12.93 4.42
N PHE A 85 -9.14 -13.83 4.37
CA PHE A 85 -10.54 -13.45 4.18
C PHE A 85 -11.02 -12.52 5.30
N PHE A 86 -10.96 -12.94 6.54
CA PHE A 86 -11.52 -12.15 7.64
C PHE A 86 -10.74 -10.89 7.99
N HIS A 87 -9.41 -10.85 7.79
CA HIS A 87 -8.59 -9.71 8.20
C HIS A 87 -8.20 -8.77 7.06
N VAL A 88 -8.46 -9.16 5.80
CA VAL A 88 -8.16 -8.31 4.63
C VAL A 88 -9.39 -8.15 3.76
N ILE A 89 -9.93 -9.25 3.18
CA ILE A 89 -11.00 -9.18 2.18
C ILE A 89 -12.30 -8.65 2.82
N PHE A 90 -12.72 -9.24 3.92
CA PHE A 90 -13.97 -8.84 4.58
C PHE A 90 -13.98 -7.35 4.99
N PRO A 91 -12.95 -6.78 5.66
CA PRO A 91 -12.90 -5.34 5.89
C PRO A 91 -12.98 -4.51 4.60
N VAL A 92 -12.27 -4.90 3.52
CA VAL A 92 -12.36 -4.20 2.24
C VAL A 92 -13.78 -4.15 1.73
N LEU A 93 -14.49 -5.29 1.73
CA LEU A 93 -15.89 -5.36 1.29
C LEU A 93 -16.80 -4.46 2.14
N VAL A 94 -16.64 -4.48 3.46
CA VAL A 94 -17.41 -3.62 4.38
C VAL A 94 -17.18 -2.15 4.07
N TYR A 95 -15.93 -1.74 3.88
CA TYR A 95 -15.64 -0.35 3.55
C TYR A 95 -16.12 0.05 2.15
N MET A 96 -16.10 -0.85 1.17
CA MET A 96 -16.70 -0.60 -0.15
C MET A 96 -18.20 -0.36 -0.04
N VAL A 97 -18.91 -1.10 0.81
CA VAL A 97 -20.32 -0.86 1.12
C VAL A 97 -20.52 0.51 1.77
N ILE A 98 -19.68 0.87 2.76
CA ILE A 98 -19.73 2.18 3.42
C ILE A 98 -19.54 3.31 2.39
N TYR A 99 -18.54 3.21 1.52
CA TYR A 99 -18.30 4.19 0.45
C TYR A 99 -19.45 4.28 -0.54
N THR A 100 -20.05 3.16 -0.91
CA THR A 100 -21.20 3.15 -1.82
C THR A 100 -22.41 3.84 -1.19
N ILE A 101 -22.70 3.53 0.08
CA ILE A 101 -23.78 4.19 0.83
C ILE A 101 -23.52 5.70 0.92
N TYR A 102 -22.29 6.08 1.27
CA TYR A 102 -21.88 7.47 1.37
C TYR A 102 -22.04 8.21 0.03
N ASP A 103 -21.53 7.66 -1.06
CA ASP A 103 -21.57 8.27 -2.39
C ASP A 103 -23.00 8.40 -2.93
N VAL A 104 -23.81 7.36 -2.80
CA VAL A 104 -25.21 7.37 -3.22
C VAL A 104 -26.03 8.36 -2.39
N TRP A 105 -25.90 8.30 -1.06
CA TRP A 105 -26.63 9.19 -0.16
C TRP A 105 -26.29 10.66 -0.35
N SER A 106 -25.01 10.98 -0.50
CA SER A 106 -24.55 12.37 -0.70
C SER A 106 -25.07 13.01 -1.99
N LYS A 107 -25.36 12.19 -3.03
CA LYS A 107 -25.82 12.65 -4.34
C LYS A 107 -27.34 12.64 -4.49
N THR A 108 -28.00 11.64 -3.93
CA THR A 108 -29.42 11.38 -4.23
C THR A 108 -30.34 11.52 -3.03
N HIS A 109 -29.80 11.54 -1.81
CA HIS A 109 -30.56 11.44 -0.55
C HIS A 109 -31.54 10.25 -0.51
N SER A 110 -31.33 9.22 -1.32
CA SER A 110 -32.12 7.99 -1.41
C SER A 110 -31.19 6.77 -1.46
N LEU A 111 -31.65 5.66 -0.92
CA LEU A 111 -30.99 4.36 -1.00
C LEU A 111 -31.72 3.39 -1.94
N GLU A 112 -32.61 3.90 -2.78
CA GLU A 112 -33.33 3.09 -3.76
C GLU A 112 -32.32 2.49 -4.76
N GLY A 113 -32.45 1.18 -5.02
CA GLY A 113 -31.56 0.47 -5.95
C GLY A 113 -30.11 0.27 -5.48
N ILE A 114 -29.79 0.63 -4.24
CA ILE A 114 -28.41 0.60 -3.72
C ILE A 114 -27.76 -0.79 -3.81
N GLY A 115 -28.52 -1.88 -3.72
CA GLY A 115 -28.00 -3.24 -3.78
C GLY A 115 -27.26 -3.53 -5.09
N LYS A 116 -27.82 -3.08 -6.23
CA LYS A 116 -27.13 -3.19 -7.53
C LYS A 116 -25.86 -2.36 -7.54
N THR A 117 -25.91 -1.12 -7.08
CA THR A 117 -24.74 -0.24 -7.04
C THR A 117 -23.61 -0.82 -6.16
N ILE A 118 -23.94 -1.46 -5.03
CA ILE A 118 -22.97 -2.15 -4.19
C ILE A 118 -22.29 -3.28 -4.97
N ILE A 119 -23.06 -4.11 -5.67
CA ILE A 119 -22.50 -5.23 -6.46
C ILE A 119 -21.60 -4.69 -7.57
N ASP A 120 -22.06 -3.70 -8.32
CA ASP A 120 -21.29 -3.08 -9.41
C ASP A 120 -19.97 -2.47 -8.89
N ASN A 121 -20.00 -1.81 -7.74
CA ASN A 121 -18.81 -1.23 -7.13
C ASN A 121 -17.84 -2.31 -6.64
N ILE A 122 -18.33 -3.40 -6.06
CA ILE A 122 -17.48 -4.51 -5.61
C ILE A 122 -16.80 -5.22 -6.80
N ILE A 123 -17.55 -5.44 -7.89
CA ILE A 123 -17.05 -6.20 -9.05
C ILE A 123 -16.15 -5.32 -9.94
N PHE A 124 -16.58 -4.09 -10.22
CA PHE A 124 -15.96 -3.23 -11.25
C PHE A 124 -15.20 -2.03 -10.68
N ASN A 125 -15.23 -1.79 -9.37
CA ASN A 125 -14.68 -0.59 -8.72
C ASN A 125 -15.16 0.72 -9.36
N TYR A 126 -16.44 0.75 -9.76
CA TYR A 126 -16.96 1.78 -10.65
C TYR A 126 -16.99 3.18 -10.02
N ASN A 127 -17.32 3.30 -8.70
CA ASN A 127 -17.46 4.58 -8.01
C ASN A 127 -17.08 4.54 -6.51
N ALA A 128 -16.70 3.41 -5.96
CA ALA A 128 -16.52 3.24 -4.52
C ALA A 128 -15.20 3.82 -3.94
N GLY A 129 -14.60 4.77 -4.64
CA GLY A 129 -13.34 5.38 -4.24
C GLY A 129 -12.14 4.85 -5.04
N HIS A 130 -11.46 5.76 -5.73
CA HIS A 130 -10.34 5.43 -6.62
C HIS A 130 -9.21 4.67 -5.96
N HIS A 131 -9.01 4.80 -4.65
CA HIS A 131 -7.92 4.16 -3.92
C HIS A 131 -8.09 2.65 -3.77
N PHE A 132 -9.30 2.08 -3.93
CA PHE A 132 -9.53 0.63 -3.79
C PHE A 132 -8.83 -0.22 -4.86
N TRP A 133 -8.38 0.36 -5.98
CA TRP A 133 -7.59 -0.37 -6.98
C TRP A 133 -6.43 -1.15 -6.36
N PHE A 134 -5.74 -0.54 -5.38
CA PHE A 134 -4.63 -1.17 -4.68
C PHE A 134 -5.06 -2.41 -3.90
N MET A 135 -6.29 -2.39 -3.32
CA MET A 135 -6.82 -3.55 -2.60
C MET A 135 -7.07 -4.74 -3.52
N TYR A 136 -7.59 -4.52 -4.73
CA TYR A 136 -7.76 -5.61 -5.70
C TYR A 136 -6.41 -6.25 -6.04
N VAL A 137 -5.41 -5.44 -6.32
CA VAL A 137 -4.07 -5.92 -6.67
C VAL A 137 -3.43 -6.68 -5.51
N ILE A 138 -3.41 -6.10 -4.30
CA ILE A 138 -2.76 -6.73 -3.14
C ILE A 138 -3.47 -8.01 -2.69
N VAL A 139 -4.80 -8.05 -2.75
CA VAL A 139 -5.57 -9.27 -2.44
C VAL A 139 -5.22 -10.37 -3.42
N GLY A 140 -5.15 -10.08 -4.73
CA GLY A 140 -4.73 -11.06 -5.73
C GLY A 140 -3.36 -11.66 -5.41
N HIS A 141 -2.37 -10.82 -5.08
CA HIS A 141 -1.04 -11.30 -4.68
C HIS A 141 -1.04 -12.09 -3.38
N LEU A 142 -1.83 -11.68 -2.39
CA LEU A 142 -1.95 -12.43 -1.13
C LEU A 142 -2.63 -13.81 -1.33
N MET A 143 -3.57 -13.93 -2.28
CA MET A 143 -4.16 -15.24 -2.63
C MET A 143 -3.15 -16.17 -3.29
N LEU A 144 -2.26 -15.64 -4.14
CA LEU A 144 -1.21 -16.41 -4.81
C LEU A 144 0.03 -16.64 -3.92
N ALA A 145 0.19 -15.88 -2.83
CA ALA A 145 1.40 -15.87 -2.03
C ALA A 145 1.84 -17.25 -1.51
N PRO A 146 0.97 -18.19 -1.05
CA PRO A 146 1.41 -19.52 -0.61
C PRO A 146 2.16 -20.29 -1.68
N PHE A 147 1.70 -20.22 -2.93
CA PHE A 147 2.31 -20.90 -4.07
C PHE A 147 3.61 -20.22 -4.49
N MET A 148 3.58 -18.90 -4.58
CA MET A 148 4.76 -18.11 -4.93
C MET A 148 5.86 -18.23 -3.86
N ALA A 149 5.51 -18.32 -2.59
CA ALA A 149 6.47 -18.57 -1.52
C ALA A 149 7.18 -19.93 -1.68
N LYS A 150 6.48 -20.99 -2.12
CA LYS A 150 7.12 -22.28 -2.42
C LYS A 150 8.21 -22.16 -3.47
N ILE A 151 7.97 -21.35 -4.50
CA ILE A 151 8.94 -21.08 -5.58
C ILE A 151 10.08 -20.20 -5.03
N LEU A 152 9.76 -19.02 -4.50
CA LEU A 152 10.75 -17.99 -4.17
C LEU A 152 11.68 -18.38 -3.03
N VAL A 153 11.21 -19.16 -2.05
CA VAL A 153 12.07 -19.65 -0.95
C VAL A 153 13.16 -20.56 -1.49
N GLY A 154 12.89 -21.34 -2.54
CA GLY A 154 13.84 -22.26 -3.17
C GLY A 154 14.86 -21.58 -4.09
N LEU A 155 14.63 -20.36 -4.57
CA LEU A 155 15.54 -19.69 -5.50
C LEU A 155 16.89 -19.34 -4.84
N SER A 156 17.96 -19.55 -5.58
CA SER A 156 19.27 -18.96 -5.27
C SER A 156 19.21 -17.43 -5.43
N ARG A 157 20.25 -16.74 -4.94
CA ARG A 157 20.40 -15.30 -5.14
C ARG A 157 20.34 -14.90 -6.61
N ARG A 158 21.07 -15.65 -7.47
CA ARG A 158 21.12 -15.37 -8.92
C ARG A 158 19.75 -15.54 -9.58
N GLU A 159 19.04 -16.60 -9.26
CA GLU A 159 17.70 -16.86 -9.79
C GLU A 159 16.71 -15.79 -9.32
N ALA A 160 16.80 -15.37 -8.04
CA ALA A 160 15.96 -14.28 -7.53
C ALA A 160 16.25 -12.94 -8.25
N MET A 161 17.51 -12.64 -8.57
CA MET A 161 17.87 -11.45 -9.36
C MET A 161 17.35 -11.55 -10.78
N ILE A 162 17.41 -12.72 -11.44
CA ILE A 162 16.85 -12.94 -12.77
C ILE A 162 15.34 -12.77 -12.74
N PHE A 163 14.66 -13.38 -11.78
CA PHE A 163 13.20 -13.30 -11.63
C PHE A 163 12.72 -11.83 -11.49
N VAL A 164 13.38 -11.07 -10.60
CA VAL A 164 13.09 -9.65 -10.40
C VAL A 164 13.47 -8.83 -11.65
N GLY A 165 14.60 -9.12 -12.27
CA GLY A 165 15.07 -8.46 -13.50
C GLY A 165 14.08 -8.60 -14.67
N ILE A 166 13.50 -9.78 -14.84
CA ILE A 166 12.44 -10.04 -15.82
C ILE A 166 11.23 -9.12 -15.54
N GLY A 167 10.79 -9.03 -14.28
CA GLY A 167 9.68 -8.15 -13.90
C GLY A 167 9.96 -6.69 -14.18
N ILE A 168 11.17 -6.20 -13.87
CA ILE A 168 11.59 -4.83 -14.20
C ILE A 168 11.61 -4.63 -15.72
N LEU A 169 12.09 -5.59 -16.50
CA LEU A 169 12.13 -5.50 -17.96
C LEU A 169 10.73 -5.36 -18.55
N TYR A 170 9.77 -6.20 -18.13
CA TYR A 170 8.38 -6.10 -18.58
C TYR A 170 7.75 -4.74 -18.23
N ASN A 171 7.93 -4.28 -16.98
CA ASN A 171 7.43 -2.97 -16.57
C ASN A 171 8.07 -1.84 -17.38
N THR A 172 9.38 -1.94 -17.67
CA THR A 172 10.10 -0.99 -18.53
C THR A 172 9.51 -0.96 -19.92
N ALA A 173 9.33 -2.13 -20.55
CA ALA A 173 8.72 -2.20 -21.87
C ALA A 173 7.32 -1.58 -21.88
N TYR A 174 6.50 -1.89 -20.89
CA TYR A 174 5.16 -1.31 -20.76
C TYR A 174 5.19 0.22 -20.57
N ALA A 175 6.09 0.73 -19.72
CA ALA A 175 6.16 2.16 -19.40
C ALA A 175 6.70 3.01 -20.57
N TYR A 176 7.60 2.46 -21.38
CA TYR A 176 8.27 3.24 -22.43
C TYR A 176 7.68 3.04 -23.83
N THR A 177 6.95 1.94 -24.09
CA THR A 177 6.34 1.71 -25.42
C THR A 177 5.44 2.85 -25.89
N PRO A 178 4.61 3.50 -25.03
CA PRO A 178 3.79 4.63 -25.48
C PRO A 178 4.59 5.84 -26.00
N LEU A 179 5.90 5.90 -25.76
CA LEU A 179 6.76 6.94 -26.33
C LEU A 179 7.08 6.71 -27.80
N PHE A 180 6.94 5.49 -28.29
CA PHE A 180 7.30 5.08 -29.65
C PHE A 180 6.10 4.69 -30.50
N THR A 181 4.98 4.36 -29.90
CA THR A 181 3.77 3.91 -30.60
C THR A 181 2.51 4.22 -29.78
N GLN A 182 1.40 4.48 -30.49
CA GLN A 182 0.07 4.62 -29.89
C GLN A 182 -0.65 3.26 -29.74
N VAL A 183 -0.03 2.17 -30.18
CA VAL A 183 -0.60 0.84 -30.07
C VAL A 183 -0.43 0.34 -28.64
N PRO A 184 -1.49 -0.21 -28.01
CA PRO A 184 -1.38 -0.80 -26.67
C PRO A 184 -0.32 -1.90 -26.63
N VAL A 185 0.48 -1.92 -25.56
CA VAL A 185 1.54 -2.92 -25.39
C VAL A 185 0.91 -4.28 -25.13
N ALA A 186 1.20 -5.27 -25.99
CA ALA A 186 0.81 -6.65 -25.79
C ALA A 186 1.63 -7.35 -24.69
N TRP A 187 2.80 -6.81 -24.37
CA TRP A 187 3.75 -7.39 -23.42
C TRP A 187 3.46 -6.90 -21.99
N VAL A 188 2.55 -7.58 -21.31
CA VAL A 188 2.23 -7.30 -19.91
C VAL A 188 2.90 -8.35 -19.02
N TYR A 189 3.48 -7.91 -17.91
CA TYR A 189 4.07 -8.84 -16.94
C TYR A 189 3.00 -9.85 -16.48
N PRO A 190 3.24 -11.15 -16.62
CA PRO A 190 2.21 -12.17 -16.39
C PRO A 190 1.62 -12.17 -14.97
N LEU A 191 2.35 -11.63 -13.98
CA LEU A 191 1.91 -11.53 -12.60
C LEU A 191 1.26 -10.17 -12.27
N GLY A 192 1.11 -9.29 -13.27
CA GLY A 192 0.55 -7.94 -13.13
C GLY A 192 1.60 -6.85 -12.89
N LEU A 193 1.28 -5.62 -13.28
CA LEU A 193 2.22 -4.51 -13.35
C LEU A 193 2.85 -4.13 -11.99
N TRP A 194 2.08 -4.22 -10.90
CA TRP A 194 2.54 -3.89 -9.55
C TRP A 194 3.21 -5.07 -8.82
N ALA A 195 3.15 -6.26 -9.40
CA ALA A 195 3.69 -7.48 -8.83
C ALA A 195 5.17 -7.36 -8.49
N ILE A 196 5.93 -6.62 -9.30
CA ILE A 196 7.37 -6.47 -9.09
C ILE A 196 7.72 -5.95 -7.70
N TYR A 197 6.96 -5.00 -7.15
CA TYR A 197 7.20 -4.46 -5.81
C TYR A 197 6.92 -5.49 -4.72
N PHE A 198 5.86 -6.29 -4.88
CA PHE A 198 5.51 -7.35 -3.95
C PHE A 198 6.58 -8.46 -3.93
N TYR A 199 6.99 -8.94 -5.11
CA TYR A 199 8.00 -9.99 -5.20
C TYR A 199 9.39 -9.50 -4.83
N LEU A 200 9.73 -8.27 -5.14
CA LEU A 200 10.99 -7.65 -4.73
C LEU A 200 11.07 -7.52 -3.21
N GLY A 201 9.96 -7.18 -2.54
CA GLY A 201 9.87 -7.20 -1.08
C GLY A 201 10.14 -8.58 -0.49
N GLY A 202 9.61 -9.65 -1.12
CA GLY A 202 9.85 -11.04 -0.73
C GLY A 202 11.30 -11.51 -0.98
N CYS A 203 11.93 -11.01 -2.05
CA CYS A 203 13.29 -11.37 -2.43
C CYS A 203 14.37 -10.44 -1.86
N TYR A 204 14.01 -9.35 -1.19
CA TYR A 204 14.93 -8.29 -0.77
C TYR A 204 16.15 -8.82 -0.03
N ASP A 205 15.96 -9.56 1.05
CA ASP A 205 17.08 -10.08 1.86
C ASP A 205 17.93 -11.11 1.13
N LYS A 206 17.36 -11.76 0.12
CA LYS A 206 18.06 -12.72 -0.73
C LYS A 206 18.96 -12.04 -1.77
N ILE A 207 18.51 -10.89 -2.28
CA ILE A 207 19.22 -10.13 -3.33
C ILE A 207 20.23 -9.17 -2.69
N ILE A 208 19.85 -8.43 -1.66
CA ILE A 208 20.65 -7.39 -1.03
C ILE A 208 21.34 -7.94 0.21
N GLN A 209 22.55 -8.48 0.04
CA GLN A 209 23.30 -9.16 1.10
C GLN A 209 24.48 -8.37 1.57
N THR A 210 25.15 -7.61 0.69
CA THR A 210 26.42 -6.95 0.96
C THR A 210 26.26 -5.43 1.03
N ASP A 211 27.23 -4.74 1.62
CA ASP A 211 27.29 -3.28 1.62
C ASP A 211 27.47 -2.70 0.21
N ARG A 212 28.11 -3.48 -0.69
CA ARG A 212 28.20 -3.12 -2.11
C ARG A 212 26.80 -3.10 -2.74
N ASP A 213 25.97 -4.10 -2.48
CA ASP A 213 24.58 -4.14 -2.99
C ASP A 213 23.79 -2.93 -2.50
N ARG A 214 23.92 -2.62 -1.19
CA ARG A 214 23.25 -1.45 -0.59
C ARG A 214 23.71 -0.13 -1.21
N LYS A 215 25.02 0.02 -1.49
CA LYS A 215 25.56 1.20 -2.17
C LYS A 215 25.05 1.32 -3.61
N ILE A 216 24.96 0.21 -4.33
CA ILE A 216 24.39 0.19 -5.69
C ILE A 216 22.93 0.68 -5.66
N ILE A 217 22.10 0.18 -4.72
CA ILE A 217 20.73 0.63 -4.59
C ILE A 217 20.63 2.12 -4.23
N LEU A 218 21.53 2.65 -3.39
CA LEU A 218 21.57 4.08 -3.10
C LEU A 218 21.88 4.91 -4.34
N ILE A 219 22.87 4.49 -5.14
CA ILE A 219 23.25 5.21 -6.38
C ILE A 219 22.11 5.16 -7.39
N LEU A 220 21.59 3.96 -7.69
CA LEU A 220 20.50 3.79 -8.65
C LEU A 220 19.21 4.46 -8.19
N GLY A 221 18.92 4.41 -6.88
CA GLY A 221 17.76 5.06 -6.29
C GLY A 221 17.86 6.59 -6.33
N THR A 222 19.04 7.16 -6.09
CA THR A 222 19.27 8.61 -6.22
C THR A 222 19.12 9.06 -7.68
N ALA A 223 19.69 8.31 -8.62
CA ALA A 223 19.47 8.56 -10.05
C ALA A 223 17.99 8.44 -10.42
N GLY A 224 17.30 7.42 -9.87
CA GLY A 224 15.87 7.21 -10.04
C GLY A 224 15.03 8.39 -9.52
N LEU A 225 15.34 8.91 -8.33
CA LEU A 225 14.70 10.10 -7.77
C LEU A 225 14.84 11.30 -8.71
N ILE A 226 16.07 11.56 -9.20
CA ILE A 226 16.33 12.68 -10.10
C ILE A 226 15.53 12.51 -11.41
N ILE A 227 15.53 11.32 -12.02
CA ILE A 227 14.78 11.05 -13.26
C ILE A 227 13.28 11.24 -13.05
N ILE A 228 12.70 10.69 -12.00
CA ILE A 228 11.26 10.84 -11.72
C ILE A 228 10.91 12.29 -11.43
N PHE A 229 11.73 12.99 -10.62
CA PHE A 229 11.52 14.39 -10.31
C PHE A 229 11.57 15.25 -11.60
N LEU A 230 12.58 15.08 -12.44
CA LEU A 230 12.69 15.82 -13.72
C LEU A 230 11.49 15.52 -14.62
N LYS A 231 11.06 14.25 -14.69
CA LYS A 231 9.87 13.90 -15.46
C LYS A 231 8.62 14.58 -14.91
N MET A 232 8.40 14.59 -13.60
CA MET A 232 7.26 15.27 -12.98
C MET A 232 7.34 16.80 -13.11
N TYR A 233 8.56 17.35 -13.16
CA TYR A 233 8.78 18.78 -13.28
C TYR A 233 8.52 19.29 -14.69
N PHE A 234 9.04 18.62 -15.73
CA PHE A 234 8.93 19.05 -17.13
C PHE A 234 7.70 18.51 -17.87
N SER A 235 7.00 17.56 -17.31
CA SER A 235 5.81 16.97 -17.92
C SER A 235 4.59 17.36 -17.08
N SER A 236 3.55 17.89 -17.75
CA SER A 236 2.23 18.07 -17.15
C SER A 236 1.54 16.72 -16.83
N TYR A 237 2.22 15.63 -17.12
CA TYR A 237 1.71 14.27 -17.06
C TYR A 237 1.97 13.67 -15.68
N GLN A 238 0.99 13.78 -14.79
CA GLN A 238 0.91 12.97 -13.55
C GLN A 238 0.46 11.56 -13.91
N SER A 239 1.28 10.76 -14.61
CA SER A 239 0.79 9.48 -15.03
C SER A 239 1.28 8.35 -14.11
N PHE A 240 0.35 7.50 -13.78
CA PHE A 240 0.47 6.13 -13.30
C PHE A 240 1.63 5.32 -13.96
N ILE A 241 2.01 5.68 -15.19
CA ILE A 241 3.12 5.06 -15.92
C ILE A 241 4.47 5.29 -15.23
N CYS A 242 4.65 6.40 -14.48
CA CYS A 242 5.89 6.64 -13.73
C CYS A 242 6.19 5.52 -12.75
N ASP A 243 5.16 4.96 -12.11
CA ASP A 243 5.29 3.91 -11.11
C ASP A 243 5.82 2.59 -11.67
N LEU A 244 5.79 2.40 -12.98
CA LEU A 244 6.28 1.21 -13.66
C LEU A 244 7.70 1.37 -14.23
N MET A 245 8.27 2.57 -14.16
CA MET A 245 9.62 2.81 -14.63
C MET A 245 10.68 2.21 -13.69
N PRO A 246 11.79 1.72 -14.23
CA PRO A 246 12.88 1.22 -13.40
C PRO A 246 13.46 2.30 -12.47
N SER A 247 13.45 3.55 -12.89
CA SER A 247 13.82 4.70 -12.05
C SER A 247 12.98 4.79 -10.78
N PHE A 248 11.68 4.58 -10.88
CA PHE A 248 10.79 4.56 -9.73
C PHE A 248 11.00 3.31 -8.86
N THR A 249 11.23 2.15 -9.48
CA THR A 249 11.53 0.92 -8.75
C THR A 249 12.77 1.09 -7.87
N PHE A 250 13.87 1.59 -8.42
CA PHE A 250 15.11 1.80 -7.64
C PHE A 250 14.97 2.93 -6.62
N PHE A 251 14.27 4.00 -6.94
CA PHE A 251 13.98 5.07 -5.98
C PHE A 251 13.19 4.54 -4.78
N SER A 252 12.09 3.83 -5.02
CA SER A 252 11.28 3.25 -3.95
C SER A 252 12.05 2.22 -3.12
N LEU A 253 12.90 1.41 -3.76
CA LEU A 253 13.76 0.44 -3.10
C LEU A 253 14.82 1.12 -2.22
N MET A 254 15.39 2.24 -2.67
CA MET A 254 16.28 3.07 -1.87
C MET A 254 15.57 3.61 -0.62
N VAL A 255 14.37 4.16 -0.78
CA VAL A 255 13.56 4.64 0.34
C VAL A 255 13.28 3.52 1.33
N TYR A 256 12.84 2.35 0.85
CA TYR A 256 12.62 1.18 1.68
C TYR A 256 13.88 0.76 2.45
N GLN A 257 15.04 0.72 1.79
CA GLN A 257 16.34 0.41 2.41
C GLN A 257 16.73 1.41 3.49
N ILE A 258 16.53 2.71 3.27
CA ILE A 258 16.83 3.76 4.25
C ILE A 258 15.93 3.60 5.48
N LEU A 259 14.64 3.38 5.27
CA LEU A 259 13.67 3.25 6.36
C LEU A 259 13.91 2.01 7.23
N GLN A 260 14.45 0.92 6.68
CA GLN A 260 14.83 -0.26 7.46
C GLN A 260 15.95 0.01 8.47
N LYS A 261 16.74 1.08 8.30
CA LYS A 261 17.77 1.49 9.24
C LYS A 261 17.23 2.21 10.47
N PHE A 262 15.92 2.55 10.45
CA PHE A 262 15.32 3.22 11.61
C PHE A 262 15.48 2.37 12.87
N HIS A 263 16.02 2.98 13.91
CA HIS A 263 16.26 2.33 15.20
C HIS A 263 15.94 3.29 16.34
N THR A 264 15.32 2.77 17.38
CA THR A 264 15.11 3.47 18.66
C THR A 264 15.10 2.46 19.78
N ASP A 265 15.77 2.78 20.89
CA ASP A 265 15.75 1.96 22.11
C ASP A 265 14.59 2.31 23.04
N ASN A 266 13.89 3.41 22.77
CA ASN A 266 12.78 3.88 23.57
C ASN A 266 11.55 2.98 23.38
N LYS A 267 11.25 2.15 24.39
CA LYS A 267 10.12 1.21 24.38
C LYS A 267 8.76 1.88 24.22
N LYS A 268 8.58 3.11 24.69
CA LYS A 268 7.34 3.86 24.52
C LYS A 268 7.14 4.25 23.05
N ILE A 269 8.21 4.69 22.37
CA ILE A 269 8.19 5.00 20.94
C ILE A 269 7.92 3.73 20.13
N GLN A 270 8.61 2.61 20.44
CA GLN A 270 8.35 1.33 19.77
C GLN A 270 6.88 0.91 19.91
N SER A 271 6.32 0.97 21.12
CA SER A 271 4.93 0.62 21.39
C SER A 271 3.94 1.53 20.66
N PHE A 272 4.23 2.83 20.59
CA PHE A 272 3.42 3.80 19.86
C PHE A 272 3.44 3.54 18.36
N ILE A 273 4.62 3.26 17.77
CA ILE A 273 4.73 2.87 16.36
C ILE A 273 3.93 1.60 16.06
N ILE A 274 4.03 0.58 16.92
CA ILE A 274 3.26 -0.65 16.77
C ILE A 274 1.75 -0.39 16.88
N PHE A 275 1.35 0.50 17.78
CA PHE A 275 -0.05 0.92 17.93
C PHE A 275 -0.58 1.56 16.66
N LEU A 276 0.16 2.50 16.05
CA LEU A 276 -0.21 3.15 14.79
C LEU A 276 -0.19 2.17 13.61
N GLY A 277 0.84 1.33 13.52
CA GLY A 277 1.00 0.37 12.43
C GLY A 277 -0.11 -0.67 12.36
N LYS A 278 -0.65 -1.08 13.50
CA LYS A 278 -1.85 -1.94 13.56
C LYS A 278 -3.08 -1.31 12.93
N ARG A 279 -3.17 0.03 12.91
CA ARG A 279 -4.31 0.80 12.41
C ARG A 279 -4.12 1.34 11.00
N ALA A 280 -2.91 1.23 10.45
CA ALA A 280 -2.59 1.74 9.11
C ALA A 280 -3.55 1.23 8.02
N PHE A 281 -3.99 -0.01 8.13
CA PHE A 281 -4.96 -0.60 7.20
C PHE A 281 -6.34 0.07 7.29
N GLY A 282 -6.84 0.30 8.49
CA GLY A 282 -8.11 1.02 8.68
C GLY A 282 -8.04 2.47 8.19
N VAL A 283 -6.92 3.15 8.45
CA VAL A 283 -6.67 4.50 7.90
C VAL A 283 -6.69 4.46 6.37
N TYR A 284 -6.02 3.49 5.75
CA TYR A 284 -6.05 3.32 4.30
C TYR A 284 -7.47 3.19 3.77
N LEU A 285 -8.30 2.40 4.43
CA LEU A 285 -9.67 2.15 3.98
C LEU A 285 -10.62 3.35 4.19
N PHE A 286 -10.31 4.32 5.07
CA PHE A 286 -11.26 5.37 5.43
C PHE A 286 -10.83 6.81 5.09
N HIS A 287 -9.53 7.07 4.86
CA HIS A 287 -8.97 8.42 4.75
C HIS A 287 -9.60 9.31 3.66
N ILE A 288 -10.08 8.73 2.56
CA ILE A 288 -10.66 9.51 1.46
C ILE A 288 -11.98 10.17 1.87
N ILE A 289 -12.87 9.46 2.58
CA ILE A 289 -14.10 10.08 3.13
C ILE A 289 -13.72 11.23 4.07
N VAL A 290 -12.70 11.04 4.92
CA VAL A 290 -12.26 12.09 5.83
C VAL A 290 -11.72 13.30 5.04
N ILE A 291 -10.97 13.08 3.97
CA ILE A 291 -10.50 14.17 3.11
C ILE A 291 -11.69 14.91 2.49
N TRP A 292 -12.68 14.19 1.94
CA TRP A 292 -13.83 14.83 1.31
C TRP A 292 -14.67 15.67 2.26
N GLU A 293 -14.86 15.21 3.50
CA GLU A 293 -15.69 15.90 4.49
C GLU A 293 -14.94 16.99 5.25
N VAL A 294 -13.69 16.73 5.60
CA VAL A 294 -12.95 17.61 6.51
C VAL A 294 -12.21 18.71 5.76
N LEU A 295 -11.59 18.40 4.61
CA LEU A 295 -10.77 19.38 3.89
C LEU A 295 -11.53 20.65 3.50
N PRO A 296 -12.78 20.60 2.98
CA PRO A 296 -13.54 21.80 2.64
C PRO A 296 -13.85 22.70 3.84
N SER A 297 -13.90 22.12 5.04
CA SER A 297 -14.20 22.85 6.29
C SER A 297 -12.99 23.54 6.89
N LEU A 298 -11.78 23.29 6.37
CA LEU A 298 -10.53 23.85 6.91
C LEU A 298 -10.13 25.12 6.16
N SER A 299 -10.69 26.28 6.57
CA SER A 299 -10.45 27.58 5.92
C SER A 299 -8.97 27.97 5.80
N PHE A 300 -8.11 27.50 6.72
CA PHE A 300 -6.68 27.79 6.63
C PHE A 300 -6.00 27.18 5.40
N THR A 301 -6.57 26.16 4.79
CA THR A 301 -6.01 25.54 3.58
C THR A 301 -6.14 26.43 2.35
N THR A 302 -7.16 27.26 2.29
CA THR A 302 -7.38 28.25 1.23
C THR A 302 -6.67 29.56 1.53
N THR A 303 -6.61 29.95 2.80
CA THR A 303 -5.95 31.19 3.24
C THR A 303 -4.43 31.07 3.15
N TYR A 304 -3.88 29.91 3.51
CA TYR A 304 -2.43 29.66 3.56
C TYR A 304 -2.09 28.33 2.83
N PRO A 305 -2.20 28.27 1.50
CA PRO A 305 -1.94 27.05 0.74
C PRO A 305 -0.44 26.75 0.66
N ASN A 306 0.12 26.19 1.72
CA ASN A 306 1.55 25.90 1.84
C ASN A 306 1.84 24.52 2.44
N VAL A 307 3.12 24.17 2.54
CA VAL A 307 3.56 22.86 3.05
C VAL A 307 3.14 22.62 4.50
N ILE A 308 3.08 23.68 5.33
CA ILE A 308 2.65 23.57 6.74
C ILE A 308 1.17 23.20 6.79
N SER A 309 0.33 23.83 5.96
CA SER A 309 -1.09 23.53 5.86
C SER A 309 -1.33 22.12 5.34
N LEU A 310 -0.57 21.66 4.34
CA LEU A 310 -0.61 20.28 3.88
C LEU A 310 -0.29 19.31 5.01
N PHE A 311 0.80 19.55 5.75
CA PHE A 311 1.18 18.69 6.86
C PHE A 311 0.13 18.68 7.97
N ALA A 312 -0.47 19.82 8.30
CA ALA A 312 -1.56 19.92 9.27
C ALA A 312 -2.78 19.11 8.82
N VAL A 313 -3.18 19.21 7.54
CA VAL A 313 -4.25 18.39 6.97
C VAL A 313 -3.92 16.91 7.06
N MET A 314 -2.71 16.50 6.68
CA MET A 314 -2.28 15.10 6.77
C MET A 314 -2.42 14.56 8.21
N VAL A 315 -2.02 15.33 9.21
CA VAL A 315 -2.14 14.95 10.63
C VAL A 315 -3.61 14.85 11.05
N ILE A 316 -4.43 15.85 10.72
CA ILE A 316 -5.87 15.86 11.04
C ILE A 316 -6.57 14.66 10.42
N VAL A 317 -6.41 14.47 9.11
CA VAL A 317 -7.01 13.34 8.38
C VAL A 317 -6.54 12.00 8.97
N PHE A 318 -5.25 11.88 9.27
CA PHE A 318 -4.69 10.67 9.85
C PHE A 318 -5.31 10.34 11.22
N ILE A 319 -5.41 11.33 12.11
CA ILE A 319 -5.99 11.14 13.44
C ILE A 319 -7.47 10.77 13.36
N ILE A 320 -8.26 11.51 12.57
CA ILE A 320 -9.70 11.23 12.41
C ILE A 320 -9.89 9.84 11.82
N SER A 321 -9.11 9.49 10.79
CA SER A 321 -9.19 8.16 10.17
C SER A 321 -8.84 7.04 11.14
N ILE A 322 -7.86 7.22 12.05
CA ILE A 322 -7.55 6.25 13.10
C ILE A 322 -8.76 6.07 14.03
N ILE A 323 -9.35 7.16 14.49
CA ILE A 323 -10.47 7.10 15.45
C ILE A 323 -11.67 6.39 14.82
N VAL A 324 -12.09 6.84 13.64
CA VAL A 324 -13.28 6.29 12.98
C VAL A 324 -13.06 4.83 12.57
N SER A 325 -11.91 4.51 11.95
CA SER A 325 -11.62 3.14 11.56
C SER A 325 -11.50 2.19 12.75
N TYR A 326 -11.00 2.67 13.88
CA TYR A 326 -10.96 1.89 15.13
C TYR A 326 -12.36 1.62 15.69
N LEU A 327 -13.27 2.59 15.63
CA LEU A 327 -14.67 2.38 16.02
C LEU A 327 -15.36 1.36 15.10
N ILE A 328 -15.15 1.46 13.78
CA ILE A 328 -15.68 0.49 12.82
C ILE A 328 -15.10 -0.91 13.10
N GLU A 329 -13.80 -1.01 13.38
CA GLU A 329 -13.16 -2.28 13.74
C GLU A 329 -13.81 -2.88 15.00
N LEU A 330 -13.96 -2.07 16.05
CA LEU A 330 -14.47 -2.53 17.34
C LEU A 330 -15.93 -2.97 17.27
N ILE A 331 -16.78 -2.18 16.60
CA ILE A 331 -18.23 -2.37 16.60
C ILE A 331 -18.66 -3.40 15.56
N LEU A 332 -18.06 -3.34 14.35
CA LEU A 332 -18.54 -4.09 13.20
C LEU A 332 -17.62 -5.26 12.81
N LEU A 333 -16.30 -5.01 12.70
CA LEU A 333 -15.40 -6.00 12.13
C LEU A 333 -14.95 -7.06 13.14
N ALA A 334 -14.50 -6.66 14.30
CA ALA A 334 -13.90 -7.58 15.28
C ALA A 334 -14.85 -8.69 15.78
N PRO A 335 -16.15 -8.44 16.06
CA PRO A 335 -17.08 -9.50 16.44
C PRO A 335 -17.22 -10.57 15.34
N ILE A 336 -17.41 -10.13 14.08
CA ILE A 336 -17.59 -11.02 12.94
C ILE A 336 -16.31 -11.80 12.64
N GLN A 337 -15.16 -11.14 12.67
CA GLN A 337 -13.86 -11.78 12.45
C GLN A 337 -13.58 -12.88 13.48
N LYS A 338 -13.83 -12.61 14.76
CA LYS A 338 -13.63 -13.58 15.84
C LYS A 338 -14.52 -14.80 15.66
N GLN A 339 -15.79 -14.59 15.39
CA GLN A 339 -16.76 -15.67 15.20
C GLN A 339 -16.49 -16.47 13.91
N GLY A 340 -16.18 -15.79 12.79
CA GLY A 340 -15.92 -16.44 11.51
C GLY A 340 -14.67 -17.31 11.54
N VAL A 341 -13.55 -16.81 12.09
CA VAL A 341 -12.32 -17.61 12.27
C VAL A 341 -12.56 -18.81 13.19
N TYR A 342 -13.35 -18.65 14.25
CA TYR A 342 -13.72 -19.74 15.16
C TYR A 342 -14.51 -20.83 14.42
N LEU A 343 -15.55 -20.45 13.68
CA LEU A 343 -16.41 -21.40 12.95
C LEU A 343 -15.61 -22.21 11.91
N ILE A 344 -14.74 -21.55 11.13
CA ILE A 344 -13.92 -22.25 10.14
C ILE A 344 -12.96 -23.24 10.82
N LYS A 345 -12.31 -22.85 11.91
CA LYS A 345 -11.44 -23.77 12.66
C LYS A 345 -12.23 -24.98 13.16
N LYS A 346 -13.42 -24.78 13.73
CA LYS A 346 -14.28 -25.88 14.20
C LYS A 346 -14.66 -26.84 13.07
N THR A 347 -15.00 -26.31 11.89
CA THR A 347 -15.48 -27.12 10.75
C THR A 347 -14.36 -27.90 10.07
N PHE A 348 -13.19 -27.30 9.86
CA PHE A 348 -12.15 -27.87 8.99
C PHE A 348 -10.94 -28.45 9.75
N SER A 349 -10.74 -28.17 11.04
CA SER A 349 -9.58 -28.71 11.77
C SER A 349 -9.89 -29.93 12.64
N GLY A 350 -11.15 -30.28 12.84
CA GLY A 350 -11.55 -31.40 13.71
C GLY A 350 -11.07 -31.32 15.17
N LYS A 351 -10.34 -30.25 15.52
CA LYS A 351 -9.85 -29.98 16.89
C LYS A 351 -10.74 -28.93 17.53
N GLN A 352 -11.28 -29.25 18.71
CA GLN A 352 -11.88 -28.23 19.58
C GLN A 352 -10.82 -27.13 19.82
N PRO A 353 -11.16 -25.85 19.69
CA PRO A 353 -10.26 -24.77 20.06
C PRO A 353 -10.16 -24.72 21.58
N ASP A 354 -8.93 -24.71 22.09
CA ASP A 354 -8.61 -24.39 23.49
C ASP A 354 -9.05 -22.97 23.86
#